data_1fbbca3df59d140c4158f54fd6afe46d
#
_entry.id   1fbbca3df59d140c4158f54fd6afe46d
#
_cell.length_a   1.000
_cell.length_b   1.000
_cell.length_c   1.000
_cell.angle_alpha   90.00
_cell.angle_beta   90.00
_cell.angle_gamma   90.00
#
_symmetry.space_group_name_H-M   'P 1'
#
loop_
_entity.id
_entity.type
_entity.pdbx_description
1 polymer ?
#
loop_
_entity_poly.entity_id
_entity_poly.type
_entity_poly.pdbx_seq_one_letter_code
_entity_poly.pdbx_strand_id
1 'polypeptide(L)'
;MTPHPAHAPAVREIPVPSGTAIHATLPGAQFFDAYEVADPEPTRSALQAWLDVVARTPRWTQQLMALRNRLVRLVGLKDLGQLHDGHPPASGRSLRDARSYQVGDRVGIFLIRHLSDTEVVMGQDDKHLNVQVSLSKHGPGSGPATVAISTVVHIHNALGHAYMAVVTPFHRRIARAMVQRLADHG
;
A
#
# COMPACT_ATOMS: atom_id res chain seq x y z
N MET A 1 -33.65 -25.52 1.94
CA MET A 1 -33.24 -24.13 1.72
C MET A 1 -31.70 -24.12 1.81
N THR A 2 -31.02 -24.29 0.67
CA THR A 2 -29.55 -24.29 0.58
C THR A 2 -29.06 -22.83 0.73
N PRO A 3 -28.11 -22.55 1.63
CA PRO A 3 -27.54 -21.21 1.72
C PRO A 3 -26.83 -20.92 0.41
N HIS A 4 -27.23 -19.80 -0.21
CA HIS A 4 -26.55 -19.24 -1.37
C HIS A 4 -25.09 -18.90 -0.93
N PRO A 5 -24.05 -19.30 -1.66
CA PRO A 5 -22.70 -18.91 -1.31
C PRO A 5 -22.61 -17.39 -1.34
N ALA A 6 -22.28 -16.79 -0.21
CA ALA A 6 -22.04 -15.37 -0.11
C ALA A 6 -20.92 -15.05 -1.13
N HIS A 7 -21.26 -14.27 -2.14
CA HIS A 7 -20.29 -13.79 -3.13
C HIS A 7 -19.23 -13.02 -2.37
N ALA A 8 -17.99 -13.47 -2.44
CA ALA A 8 -16.86 -12.71 -1.89
C ALA A 8 -16.94 -11.27 -2.41
N PRO A 9 -16.83 -10.25 -1.55
CA PRO A 9 -16.98 -8.86 -1.96
C PRO A 9 -15.96 -8.54 -3.05
N ALA A 10 -16.47 -8.08 -4.21
CA ALA A 10 -15.65 -7.84 -5.38
C ALA A 10 -14.80 -6.58 -5.18
N VAL A 11 -13.49 -6.71 -5.35
CA VAL A 11 -12.57 -5.55 -5.40
C VAL A 11 -12.89 -4.70 -6.61
N ARG A 12 -13.11 -3.41 -6.37
CA ARG A 12 -13.39 -2.42 -7.42
C ARG A 12 -12.21 -1.46 -7.56
N GLU A 13 -11.88 -1.12 -8.79
CA GLU A 13 -11.00 0.02 -9.07
C GLU A 13 -11.84 1.30 -8.99
N ILE A 14 -11.34 2.29 -8.27
CA ILE A 14 -12.01 3.57 -8.01
C ILE A 14 -11.05 4.74 -8.24
N PRO A 15 -11.52 5.97 -8.42
CA PRO A 15 -10.68 7.15 -8.26
C PRO A 15 -10.12 7.22 -6.83
N VAL A 16 -8.94 7.84 -6.66
CA VAL A 16 -8.41 8.10 -5.31
C VAL A 16 -9.45 8.86 -4.50
N PRO A 17 -9.88 8.36 -3.33
CA PRO A 17 -11.01 8.93 -2.59
C PRO A 17 -10.77 10.38 -2.20
N SER A 18 -11.72 11.26 -2.54
CA SER A 18 -11.67 12.67 -2.16
C SER A 18 -11.79 12.85 -0.64
N GLY A 19 -11.17 13.91 -0.12
CA GLY A 19 -11.18 14.19 1.32
C GLY A 19 -10.16 13.38 2.14
N THR A 20 -9.39 12.50 1.50
CA THR A 20 -8.30 11.76 2.13
C THR A 20 -6.97 12.54 2.06
N ALA A 21 -6.06 12.27 3.00
CA ALA A 21 -4.74 12.93 3.01
C ALA A 21 -3.94 12.57 1.76
N ILE A 22 -4.05 11.33 1.26
CA ILE A 22 -3.37 10.92 0.03
C ILE A 22 -3.94 11.63 -1.21
N HIS A 23 -5.22 11.96 -1.24
CA HIS A 23 -5.83 12.70 -2.35
C HIS A 23 -5.19 14.09 -2.53
N ALA A 24 -4.79 14.73 -1.44
CA ALA A 24 -4.11 16.03 -1.48
C ALA A 24 -2.74 15.95 -2.17
N THR A 25 -2.19 14.76 -2.37
CA THR A 25 -0.88 14.55 -3.03
C THR A 25 -1.00 14.25 -4.52
N LEU A 26 -2.21 14.19 -5.10
CA LEU A 26 -2.42 13.94 -6.53
C LEU A 26 -1.83 15.00 -7.47
N PRO A 27 -1.83 16.31 -7.15
CA PRO A 27 -1.29 17.31 -8.06
C PRO A 27 0.15 16.98 -8.46
N GLY A 28 0.40 16.91 -9.77
CA GLY A 28 1.71 16.58 -10.33
C GLY A 28 2.11 15.11 -10.33
N ALA A 29 1.26 14.20 -9.85
CA ALA A 29 1.54 12.77 -9.89
C ALA A 29 1.48 12.23 -11.33
N GLN A 30 2.43 11.35 -11.69
CA GLN A 30 2.47 10.69 -13.00
C GLN A 30 1.81 9.30 -12.98
N PHE A 31 1.65 8.71 -11.79
CA PHE A 31 0.91 7.46 -11.62
C PHE A 31 0.07 7.52 -10.35
N PHE A 32 -1.14 7.04 -10.44
CA PHE A 32 -2.01 6.80 -9.28
C PHE A 32 -3.02 5.70 -9.59
N ASP A 33 -3.40 4.98 -8.57
CA ASP A 33 -4.51 4.02 -8.60
C ASP A 33 -5.13 3.88 -7.21
N ALA A 34 -6.36 3.37 -7.17
CA ALA A 34 -7.03 3.01 -5.94
C ALA A 34 -7.96 1.81 -6.16
N TYR A 35 -8.00 0.93 -5.17
CA TYR A 35 -8.86 -0.25 -5.14
C TYR A 35 -9.62 -0.28 -3.83
N GLU A 36 -10.89 -0.63 -3.91
CA GLU A 36 -11.82 -0.62 -2.78
C GLU A 36 -12.52 -1.96 -2.64
N VAL A 37 -12.87 -2.29 -1.40
CA VAL A 37 -13.73 -3.42 -1.05
C VAL A 37 -14.62 -3.05 0.15
N ALA A 38 -15.70 -3.82 0.40
CA ALA A 38 -16.44 -3.70 1.65
C ALA A 38 -15.52 -3.93 2.85
N ASP A 39 -15.64 -3.10 3.88
CA ASP A 39 -14.81 -3.20 5.09
C ASP A 39 -15.42 -4.24 6.04
N PRO A 40 -14.77 -5.38 6.26
CA PRO A 40 -15.29 -6.43 7.16
C PRO A 40 -15.17 -6.06 8.64
N GLU A 41 -14.29 -5.12 8.98
CA GLU A 41 -14.00 -4.73 10.37
C GLU A 41 -13.96 -3.21 10.54
N PRO A 42 -15.11 -2.52 10.43
CA PRO A 42 -15.17 -1.06 10.43
C PRO A 42 -14.62 -0.39 11.69
N THR A 43 -14.59 -1.12 12.81
CA THR A 43 -14.12 -0.60 14.11
C THR A 43 -12.60 -0.62 14.27
N ARG A 44 -11.86 -1.33 13.41
CA ARG A 44 -10.39 -1.32 13.42
C ARG A 44 -9.85 -0.03 12.83
N SER A 45 -8.74 0.46 13.38
CA SER A 45 -8.04 1.61 12.79
C SER A 45 -7.42 1.25 11.43
N ALA A 46 -7.22 2.27 10.59
CA ALA A 46 -6.58 2.11 9.27
C ALA A 46 -5.18 1.47 9.38
N LEU A 47 -4.38 1.89 10.36
CA LEU A 47 -3.06 1.30 10.57
C LEU A 47 -3.14 -0.16 11.01
N GLN A 48 -4.08 -0.53 11.89
CA GLN A 48 -4.25 -1.93 12.29
C GLN A 48 -4.62 -2.80 11.08
N ALA A 49 -5.57 -2.36 10.25
CA ALA A 49 -5.96 -3.06 9.02
C ALA A 49 -4.77 -3.23 8.06
N TRP A 50 -3.93 -2.19 7.92
CA TRP A 50 -2.70 -2.27 7.12
C TRP A 50 -1.72 -3.31 7.67
N LEU A 51 -1.43 -3.27 8.98
CA LEU A 51 -0.50 -4.20 9.62
C LEU A 51 -0.96 -5.65 9.47
N ASP A 52 -2.25 -5.91 9.58
CA ASP A 52 -2.84 -7.24 9.41
C ASP A 52 -2.67 -7.76 7.99
N VAL A 53 -2.88 -6.92 6.97
CA VAL A 53 -2.64 -7.28 5.56
C VAL A 53 -1.18 -7.58 5.31
N VAL A 54 -0.27 -6.74 5.81
CA VAL A 54 1.18 -6.91 5.62
C VAL A 54 1.70 -8.15 6.35
N ALA A 55 1.24 -8.42 7.59
CA ALA A 55 1.64 -9.59 8.36
C ALA A 55 1.30 -10.91 7.65
N ARG A 56 0.19 -10.92 6.93
CA ARG A 56 -0.34 -12.09 6.21
C ARG A 56 0.10 -12.16 4.76
N THR A 57 0.95 -11.22 4.33
CA THR A 57 1.41 -11.15 2.94
C THR A 57 2.45 -12.25 2.69
N PRO A 58 2.20 -13.20 1.77
CA PRO A 58 3.07 -14.35 1.56
C PRO A 58 4.44 -13.99 0.99
N ARG A 59 5.32 -15.01 0.96
CA ARG A 59 6.69 -15.00 0.40
C ARG A 59 6.84 -14.36 -1.00
N TRP A 60 5.77 -14.23 -1.78
CA TRP A 60 5.83 -13.61 -3.10
C TRP A 60 6.13 -12.08 -3.06
N THR A 61 5.81 -11.38 -1.97
CA THR A 61 6.28 -9.98 -1.79
C THR A 61 7.78 -9.92 -1.63
N GLN A 62 8.39 -10.92 -1.00
CA GLN A 62 9.85 -11.06 -0.94
C GLN A 62 10.41 -11.31 -2.35
N GLN A 63 9.71 -12.12 -3.17
CA GLN A 63 10.09 -12.35 -4.56
C GLN A 63 9.96 -11.08 -5.41
N LEU A 64 8.95 -10.24 -5.15
CA LEU A 64 8.82 -8.95 -5.84
C LEU A 64 9.86 -7.94 -5.39
N MET A 65 10.23 -7.92 -4.11
CA MET A 65 11.38 -7.14 -3.65
C MET A 65 12.68 -7.64 -4.26
N ALA A 66 12.85 -8.95 -4.38
CA ALA A 66 14.00 -9.54 -5.08
C ALA A 66 13.98 -9.20 -6.58
N LEU A 67 12.82 -9.24 -7.23
CA LEU A 67 12.67 -8.82 -8.63
C LEU A 67 12.94 -7.32 -8.79
N ARG A 68 12.39 -6.47 -7.92
CA ARG A 68 12.72 -5.04 -7.86
C ARG A 68 14.22 -4.83 -7.76
N ASN A 69 14.88 -5.49 -6.81
CA ASN A 69 16.32 -5.36 -6.60
C ASN A 69 17.13 -5.88 -7.79
N ARG A 70 16.61 -6.89 -8.51
CA ARG A 70 17.25 -7.41 -9.73
C ARG A 70 17.08 -6.46 -10.92
N LEU A 71 15.89 -5.88 -11.09
CA LEU A 71 15.61 -4.88 -12.13
C LEU A 71 16.44 -3.59 -11.91
N VAL A 72 16.52 -3.13 -10.69
CA VAL A 72 17.34 -1.98 -10.28
C VAL A 72 18.83 -2.21 -10.63
N ARG A 73 19.34 -3.43 -10.43
CA ARG A 73 20.72 -3.79 -10.83
C ARG A 73 20.91 -3.88 -12.35
N LEU A 74 19.90 -4.36 -13.09
CA LEU A 74 19.97 -4.47 -14.56
C LEU A 74 19.95 -3.10 -15.26
N VAL A 75 19.31 -2.10 -14.66
CA VAL A 75 19.27 -0.72 -15.19
C VAL A 75 20.51 0.10 -14.78
N GLY A 76 21.54 -0.54 -14.25
CA GLY A 76 22.82 0.12 -13.95
C GLY A 76 22.82 1.03 -12.72
N LEU A 77 21.82 0.93 -11.86
CA LEU A 77 21.71 1.66 -10.60
C LEU A 77 22.69 1.13 -9.54
N LYS A 78 23.99 1.29 -9.80
CA LYS A 78 25.03 0.98 -8.81
C LYS A 78 24.98 1.88 -7.56
N ASP A 79 24.28 3.00 -7.63
CA ASP A 79 24.23 4.02 -6.56
C ASP A 79 23.02 3.94 -5.62
N LEU A 80 22.14 2.94 -5.74
CA LEU A 80 21.16 2.65 -4.69
C LEU A 80 21.76 1.86 -3.50
N GLY A 81 23.07 1.79 -3.42
CA GLY A 81 23.84 1.11 -2.36
C GLY A 81 23.71 1.69 -0.97
N GLN A 82 23.02 2.80 -0.79
CA GLN A 82 22.80 3.40 0.53
C GLN A 82 21.38 3.18 1.12
N LEU A 83 20.55 2.35 0.50
CA LEU A 83 19.40 1.77 1.21
C LEU A 83 19.80 0.58 2.10
N HIS A 84 21.10 0.38 2.30
CA HIS A 84 21.70 -0.64 3.16
C HIS A 84 22.11 -0.09 4.53
N ASP A 85 21.36 0.84 5.09
CA ASP A 85 21.42 0.98 6.55
C ASP A 85 20.62 -0.20 7.17
N GLY A 86 21.28 -1.30 7.07
CA GLY A 86 21.53 -2.35 8.00
C GLY A 86 20.39 -2.93 8.82
N HIS A 87 19.16 -3.02 8.30
CA HIS A 87 18.22 -3.95 8.93
C HIS A 87 17.51 -4.74 7.84
N PRO A 88 17.73 -6.07 7.76
CA PRO A 88 16.86 -6.93 6.95
C PRO A 88 15.43 -6.68 7.43
N PRO A 89 14.44 -6.73 6.51
CA PRO A 89 13.05 -6.73 6.94
C PRO A 89 12.94 -7.83 7.99
N ALA A 90 12.59 -7.47 9.20
CA ALA A 90 12.55 -8.39 10.33
C ALA A 90 11.49 -9.46 10.05
N SER A 91 11.93 -10.52 9.38
CA SER A 91 11.26 -11.80 9.37
C SER A 91 11.21 -12.26 10.82
N GLY A 92 10.07 -12.06 11.49
CA GLY A 92 9.87 -12.51 12.86
C GLY A 92 9.80 -11.43 13.94
N ARG A 93 9.90 -10.13 13.65
CA ARG A 93 9.51 -9.14 14.65
C ARG A 93 7.98 -9.11 14.71
N SER A 94 7.43 -9.49 15.85
CA SER A 94 6.05 -9.19 16.21
C SER A 94 5.78 -7.73 15.86
N LEU A 95 4.79 -7.47 14.99
CA LEU A 95 4.38 -6.11 14.68
C LEU A 95 4.02 -5.46 16.02
N ARG A 96 4.53 -4.25 16.25
CA ARG A 96 4.17 -3.46 17.42
C ARG A 96 2.66 -3.23 17.41
N ASP A 97 2.06 -3.00 18.57
CA ASP A 97 0.67 -2.56 18.65
C ASP A 97 0.49 -1.32 17.77
N ALA A 98 -0.55 -1.28 16.94
CA ALA A 98 -0.84 -0.14 16.07
C ALA A 98 -0.89 1.19 16.83
N ARG A 99 -1.33 1.16 18.09
CA ARG A 99 -1.40 2.33 18.98
C ARG A 99 -0.04 2.91 19.36
N SER A 100 1.04 2.15 19.19
CA SER A 100 2.40 2.59 19.52
C SER A 100 3.12 3.31 18.38
N TYR A 101 2.49 3.38 17.21
CA TYR A 101 3.07 4.06 16.04
C TYR A 101 2.70 5.55 16.01
N GLN A 102 3.62 6.36 15.51
CA GLN A 102 3.47 7.79 15.31
C GLN A 102 3.88 8.18 13.89
N VAL A 103 3.48 9.38 13.45
CA VAL A 103 4.02 10.00 12.24
C VAL A 103 5.53 10.09 12.36
N GLY A 104 6.26 9.65 11.33
CA GLY A 104 7.71 9.52 11.34
C GLY A 104 8.22 8.11 11.65
N ASP A 105 7.40 7.21 12.19
CA ASP A 105 7.79 5.81 12.39
C ASP A 105 7.81 5.05 11.05
N ARG A 106 8.58 3.95 11.03
CA ARG A 106 8.66 3.07 9.86
C ARG A 106 7.79 1.84 10.01
N VAL A 107 7.06 1.54 8.92
CA VAL A 107 6.37 0.26 8.70
C VAL A 107 7.01 -0.40 7.48
N GLY A 108 7.85 -1.39 7.71
CA GLY A 108 8.69 -1.95 6.66
C GLY A 108 9.65 -0.91 6.06
N ILE A 109 9.56 -0.67 4.76
CA ILE A 109 10.38 0.33 4.05
C ILE A 109 9.76 1.73 4.06
N PHE A 110 8.49 1.85 4.43
CA PHE A 110 7.73 3.11 4.35
C PHE A 110 7.81 3.89 5.66
N LEU A 111 7.82 5.20 5.54
CA LEU A 111 7.69 6.16 6.63
C LEU A 111 6.23 6.59 6.75
N ILE A 112 5.65 6.57 7.94
CA ILE A 112 4.31 7.09 8.20
C ILE A 112 4.34 8.61 8.05
N ARG A 113 3.53 9.15 7.12
CA ARG A 113 3.41 10.59 6.82
C ARG A 113 2.13 11.19 7.37
N HIS A 114 1.08 10.40 7.45
CA HIS A 114 -0.19 10.77 8.07
C HIS A 114 -0.74 9.57 8.83
N LEU A 115 -1.36 9.82 9.97
CA LEU A 115 -1.95 8.79 10.81
C LEU A 115 -3.21 9.32 11.49
N SER A 116 -4.33 8.64 11.24
CA SER A 116 -5.61 8.82 11.91
C SER A 116 -6.31 7.47 12.08
N ASP A 117 -7.44 7.43 12.75
CA ASP A 117 -8.21 6.19 12.88
C ASP A 117 -8.73 5.70 11.52
N THR A 118 -9.02 6.63 10.61
CA THR A 118 -9.63 6.33 9.31
C THR A 118 -8.64 6.32 8.15
N GLU A 119 -7.43 6.84 8.31
CA GLU A 119 -6.43 6.85 7.23
C GLU A 119 -5.01 6.76 7.77
N VAL A 120 -4.19 5.91 7.13
CA VAL A 120 -2.74 5.94 7.26
C VAL A 120 -2.14 6.20 5.88
N VAL A 121 -1.29 7.23 5.76
CA VAL A 121 -0.47 7.46 4.56
C VAL A 121 0.97 7.17 4.90
N MET A 122 1.58 6.33 4.09
CA MET A 122 2.98 5.96 4.21
C MET A 122 3.69 6.23 2.89
N GLY A 123 4.96 6.55 2.96
CA GLY A 123 5.69 6.86 1.73
C GLY A 123 7.18 6.62 1.84
N GLN A 124 7.79 6.57 0.68
CA GLN A 124 9.23 6.57 0.50
C GLN A 124 9.57 7.56 -0.60
N ASP A 125 10.55 8.38 -0.34
CA ASP A 125 11.09 9.35 -1.28
C ASP A 125 12.55 9.01 -1.59
N ASP A 126 12.88 8.97 -2.87
CA ASP A 126 14.24 8.74 -3.33
C ASP A 126 14.59 9.67 -4.52
N LYS A 127 15.79 9.52 -5.07
CA LYS A 127 16.28 10.34 -6.20
C LYS A 127 15.43 10.24 -7.46
N HIS A 128 14.62 9.17 -7.60
CA HIS A 128 13.96 8.82 -8.87
C HIS A 128 12.46 8.95 -8.78
N LEU A 129 11.88 8.69 -7.59
CA LEU A 129 10.44 8.76 -7.39
C LEU A 129 10.08 8.94 -5.91
N ASN A 130 8.94 9.59 -5.69
CA ASN A 130 8.27 9.66 -4.41
C ASN A 130 7.01 8.78 -4.49
N VAL A 131 7.01 7.69 -3.74
CA VAL A 131 5.87 6.76 -3.66
C VAL A 131 5.13 7.00 -2.38
N GLN A 132 3.82 7.14 -2.47
CA GLN A 132 2.92 7.20 -1.32
C GLN A 132 1.85 6.12 -1.47
N VAL A 133 1.55 5.45 -0.37
CA VAL A 133 0.50 4.44 -0.25
C VAL A 133 -0.38 4.80 0.93
N SER A 134 -1.68 4.72 0.74
CA SER A 134 -2.66 4.93 1.81
C SER A 134 -3.56 3.71 1.97
N LEU A 135 -3.94 3.42 3.21
CA LEU A 135 -5.16 2.68 3.49
C LEU A 135 -6.13 3.64 4.15
N SER A 136 -7.28 3.81 3.53
CA SER A 136 -8.36 4.69 4.02
C SER A 136 -9.65 3.91 4.23
N LYS A 137 -10.36 4.21 5.31
CA LYS A 137 -11.64 3.61 5.71
C LYS A 137 -12.74 4.65 5.56
N HIS A 138 -13.82 4.24 4.93
CA HIS A 138 -14.95 5.09 4.67
C HIS A 138 -16.16 4.54 5.42
N GLY A 139 -16.77 5.38 6.25
CA GLY A 139 -17.95 5.03 7.02
C GLY A 139 -19.14 4.70 6.13
N PRO A 140 -20.19 4.10 6.70
CA PRO A 140 -21.41 3.80 5.96
C PRO A 140 -22.08 5.12 5.53
N GLY A 141 -21.99 5.42 4.23
CA GLY A 141 -22.78 6.48 3.61
C GLY A 141 -24.18 5.94 3.23
N SER A 142 -24.50 5.92 1.94
CA SER A 142 -25.70 5.24 1.41
C SER A 142 -25.52 3.73 1.22
N GLY A 143 -24.37 3.15 1.61
CA GLY A 143 -24.01 1.74 1.45
C GLY A 143 -23.18 1.23 2.63
N PRO A 144 -22.64 0.00 2.56
CA PRO A 144 -21.80 -0.56 3.59
C PRO A 144 -20.50 0.25 3.74
N ALA A 145 -19.86 0.16 4.91
CA ALA A 145 -18.51 0.69 5.12
C ALA A 145 -17.54 0.05 4.10
N THR A 146 -16.57 0.84 3.64
CA THR A 146 -15.58 0.38 2.67
C THR A 146 -14.16 0.71 3.14
N VAL A 147 -13.20 -0.06 2.64
CA VAL A 147 -11.78 0.18 2.83
C VAL A 147 -11.10 0.23 1.48
N ALA A 148 -10.26 1.24 1.28
CA ALA A 148 -9.54 1.44 0.03
C ALA A 148 -8.02 1.48 0.28
N ILE A 149 -7.26 0.90 -0.67
CA ILE A 149 -5.82 1.11 -0.79
C ILE A 149 -5.57 1.98 -2.01
N SER A 150 -4.88 3.09 -1.82
CA SER A 150 -4.52 4.04 -2.86
C SER A 150 -3.02 4.17 -2.98
N THR A 151 -2.52 4.38 -4.20
CA THR A 151 -1.11 4.64 -4.49
C THR A 151 -1.00 5.91 -5.31
N VAL A 152 -0.05 6.78 -4.95
CA VAL A 152 0.30 8.00 -5.70
C VAL A 152 1.82 8.05 -5.87
N VAL A 153 2.27 8.27 -7.11
CA VAL A 153 3.70 8.30 -7.44
C VAL A 153 4.06 9.55 -8.22
N HIS A 154 5.03 10.30 -7.70
CA HIS A 154 5.69 11.39 -8.41
C HIS A 154 7.03 10.89 -8.94
N ILE A 155 7.27 11.08 -10.22
CA ILE A 155 8.47 10.60 -10.90
C ILE A 155 9.42 11.78 -11.14
N HIS A 156 10.65 11.68 -10.62
CA HIS A 156 11.59 12.79 -10.63
C HIS A 156 12.45 12.86 -11.90
N ASN A 157 12.62 11.73 -12.62
CA ASN A 157 13.53 11.65 -13.77
C ASN A 157 13.22 10.48 -14.71
N ALA A 158 13.93 10.44 -15.85
CA ALA A 158 13.74 9.41 -16.88
C ALA A 158 13.90 7.96 -16.36
N LEU A 159 14.79 7.75 -15.39
CA LEU A 159 15.00 6.43 -14.81
C LEU A 159 13.81 5.98 -13.97
N GLY A 160 13.19 6.91 -13.24
CA GLY A 160 11.92 6.66 -12.54
C GLY A 160 10.80 6.27 -13.53
N HIS A 161 10.72 6.93 -14.69
CA HIS A 161 9.76 6.56 -15.75
C HIS A 161 10.01 5.15 -16.29
N ALA A 162 11.25 4.79 -16.59
CA ALA A 162 11.62 3.45 -17.05
C ALA A 162 11.27 2.40 -16.00
N TYR A 163 11.57 2.67 -14.73
CA TYR A 163 11.21 1.80 -13.60
C TYR A 163 9.69 1.61 -13.50
N MET A 164 8.91 2.69 -13.52
CA MET A 164 7.45 2.62 -13.41
C MET A 164 6.81 1.89 -14.59
N ALA A 165 7.34 2.03 -15.82
CA ALA A 165 6.85 1.30 -16.98
C ALA A 165 6.90 -0.24 -16.76
N VAL A 166 7.96 -0.72 -16.11
CA VAL A 166 8.12 -2.15 -15.79
C VAL A 166 7.29 -2.57 -14.58
N VAL A 167 7.22 -1.72 -13.55
CA VAL A 167 6.60 -2.08 -12.26
C VAL A 167 5.08 -2.00 -12.29
N THR A 168 4.51 -1.04 -13.02
CA THR A 168 3.06 -0.76 -13.03
C THR A 168 2.18 -2.00 -13.26
N PRO A 169 2.43 -2.90 -14.25
CA PRO A 169 1.57 -4.05 -14.47
C PRO A 169 1.59 -5.05 -13.29
N PHE A 170 2.72 -5.16 -12.60
CA PHE A 170 2.83 -6.00 -11.40
C PHE A 170 2.18 -5.33 -10.19
N HIS A 171 2.40 -4.02 -10.03
CA HIS A 171 1.82 -3.23 -8.95
C HIS A 171 0.29 -3.36 -8.92
N ARG A 172 -0.39 -3.18 -10.05
CA ARG A 172 -1.86 -3.30 -10.15
C ARG A 172 -2.38 -4.65 -9.66
N ARG A 173 -1.68 -5.74 -10.01
CA ARG A 173 -2.05 -7.09 -9.54
C ARG A 173 -1.87 -7.24 -8.03
N ILE A 174 -0.79 -6.67 -7.50
CA ILE A 174 -0.46 -6.73 -6.08
C ILE A 174 -1.45 -5.92 -5.27
N ALA A 175 -1.70 -4.66 -5.65
CA ALA A 175 -2.62 -3.77 -4.96
C ALA A 175 -4.02 -4.39 -4.89
N ARG A 176 -4.52 -4.91 -6.02
CA ARG A 176 -5.81 -5.62 -6.06
C ARG A 176 -5.83 -6.86 -5.16
N ALA A 177 -4.76 -7.66 -5.15
CA ALA A 177 -4.65 -8.83 -4.28
C ALA A 177 -4.56 -8.49 -2.79
N MET A 178 -3.94 -7.36 -2.45
CA MET A 178 -3.90 -6.87 -1.06
C MET A 178 -5.30 -6.45 -0.58
N VAL A 179 -6.04 -5.73 -1.42
CA VAL A 179 -7.41 -5.30 -1.10
C VAL A 179 -8.34 -6.51 -0.99
N GLN A 180 -8.21 -7.53 -1.88
CA GLN A 180 -8.99 -8.77 -1.77
C GLN A 180 -8.79 -9.46 -0.41
N ARG A 181 -7.58 -9.44 0.13
CA ARG A 181 -7.30 -10.03 1.44
C ARG A 181 -7.94 -9.30 2.61
N LEU A 182 -8.15 -7.99 2.49
CA LEU A 182 -8.94 -7.27 3.48
C LEU A 182 -10.35 -7.85 3.57
N ALA A 183 -10.93 -8.21 2.41
CA ALA A 183 -12.27 -8.78 2.33
C ALA A 183 -12.38 -10.22 2.86
N ASP A 184 -11.34 -11.04 2.64
CA ASP A 184 -11.36 -12.48 2.96
C ASP A 184 -11.26 -12.76 4.47
N HIS A 185 -11.19 -11.74 5.32
CA HIS A 185 -10.88 -11.86 6.75
C HIS A 185 -11.95 -11.26 7.69
N GLY A 186 -13.15 -11.02 7.16
CA GLY A 186 -14.36 -10.64 7.89
C GLY A 186 -15.21 -11.82 8.32
#